data_cde8172e2cf8dd75cd28c2ada5c7cb0b
#
_entry.id   cde8172e2cf8dd75cd28c2ada5c7cb0b
#
_cell.length_a   1.000
_cell.length_b   1.000
_cell.length_c   1.000
_cell.angle_alpha   90.00
_cell.angle_beta   90.00
_cell.angle_gamma   90.00
#
_symmetry.space_group_name_H-M   'P 1'
#
loop_
_entity.id
_entity.type
_entity.pdbx_description
1 polymer ?
#
loop_
_entity_poly.entity_id
_entity_poly.type
_entity_poly.pdbx_seq_one_letter_code
_entity_poly.pdbx_strand_id
1 'polypeptide(L)'
;MGLFTNNKKLCPICGSPTPRLLASAVDGQNLCKECAGKINLPDGVQDGMTVDDFREYINIHDANKPLRDSFTETYRYNFGFFKGALLLDLDHQLLRLGDGEAVFAMEPANIRSFRILEDGEVLFEGEKGNFRSYKSDIKERLKELKPRIEEYKMLRHEYEIMAEMERNREQNGRDNDRDFRDRVTEPDFNVPNPVDKFAVEIILEHPYWK
;
A
#
# COMPACT_ATOMS: atom_id res chain seq x y z
N MET A 1 -17.53 18.74 27.99
CA MET A 1 -16.51 19.62 27.35
C MET A 1 -15.16 18.95 27.55
N GLY A 2 -14.48 18.58 26.47
CA GLY A 2 -13.19 17.90 26.58
C GLY A 2 -12.06 18.83 26.96
N LEU A 3 -11.19 18.42 27.89
CA LEU A 3 -9.99 19.14 28.35
C LEU A 3 -9.04 19.57 27.22
N PHE A 4 -9.17 19.00 26.04
CA PHE A 4 -8.29 19.17 24.88
C PHE A 4 -8.91 20.02 23.74
N THR A 5 -10.09 20.57 23.91
CA THR A 5 -10.71 21.47 22.93
C THR A 5 -10.45 22.94 23.22
N ASN A 6 -10.22 23.74 22.19
CA ASN A 6 -10.02 25.19 22.31
C ASN A 6 -11.30 25.92 21.89
N ASN A 7 -12.12 26.29 22.87
CA ASN A 7 -13.39 27.00 22.62
C ASN A 7 -13.20 28.40 22.02
N LYS A 8 -11.96 28.95 21.98
CA LYS A 8 -11.65 30.25 21.40
C LYS A 8 -11.28 30.20 19.92
N LYS A 9 -10.90 29.00 19.43
CA LYS A 9 -10.60 28.79 18.00
C LYS A 9 -11.63 27.86 17.40
N LEU A 10 -12.34 28.36 16.44
CA LEU A 10 -13.40 27.64 15.74
C LEU A 10 -12.89 27.16 14.37
N CYS A 11 -13.40 26.04 13.95
CA CYS A 11 -13.13 25.49 12.61
C CYS A 11 -13.74 26.43 11.54
N PRO A 12 -12.96 26.84 10.52
CA PRO A 12 -13.45 27.74 9.48
C PRO A 12 -14.49 27.10 8.56
N ILE A 13 -14.63 25.77 8.61
CA ILE A 13 -15.57 25.02 7.79
C ILE A 13 -16.92 24.88 8.47
N CYS A 14 -16.96 24.36 9.70
CA CYS A 14 -18.21 23.99 10.39
C CYS A 14 -18.48 24.76 11.69
N GLY A 15 -17.57 25.66 12.12
CA GLY A 15 -17.72 26.45 13.36
C GLY A 15 -17.51 25.64 14.66
N SER A 16 -17.18 24.36 14.59
CA SER A 16 -16.92 23.52 15.78
C SER A 16 -15.59 23.86 16.45
N PRO A 17 -15.46 23.63 17.77
CA PRO A 17 -14.20 23.87 18.48
C PRO A 17 -13.05 23.05 17.93
N THR A 18 -11.86 23.66 17.81
CA THR A 18 -10.66 22.97 17.27
C THR A 18 -9.83 22.34 18.39
N PRO A 19 -9.02 21.30 18.11
CA PRO A 19 -8.07 20.74 19.06
C PRO A 19 -7.04 21.79 19.51
N ARG A 20 -6.54 21.66 20.75
CA ARG A 20 -5.48 22.53 21.28
C ARG A 20 -4.10 22.18 20.79
N LEU A 21 -3.89 20.88 20.51
CA LEU A 21 -2.61 20.30 20.10
C LEU A 21 -2.83 19.46 18.85
N LEU A 22 -1.84 19.43 17.97
CA LEU A 22 -1.80 18.60 16.77
C LEU A 22 -3.05 18.76 15.87
N ALA A 23 -3.58 19.98 15.78
CA ALA A 23 -4.67 20.28 14.87
C ALA A 23 -4.15 20.30 13.42
N SER A 24 -4.83 19.60 12.51
CA SER A 24 -4.66 19.84 11.08
C SER A 24 -5.10 21.25 10.75
N ALA A 25 -4.45 21.89 9.79
CA ALA A 25 -4.75 23.26 9.41
C ALA A 25 -4.87 23.37 7.88
N VAL A 26 -5.66 24.33 7.44
CA VAL A 26 -5.76 24.77 6.06
C VAL A 26 -5.67 26.28 6.06
N ASP A 27 -4.84 26.87 5.20
CA ASP A 27 -4.61 28.31 5.12
C ASP A 27 -4.26 28.93 6.50
N GLY A 28 -3.43 28.22 7.29
CA GLY A 28 -3.04 28.64 8.65
C GLY A 28 -4.16 28.56 9.70
N GLN A 29 -5.37 28.11 9.35
CA GLN A 29 -6.51 27.99 10.24
C GLN A 29 -6.75 26.53 10.68
N ASN A 30 -6.87 26.32 11.98
CA ASN A 30 -7.05 24.99 12.56
C ASN A 30 -8.43 24.40 12.20
N LEU A 31 -8.43 23.12 11.83
CA LEU A 31 -9.64 22.33 11.60
C LEU A 31 -10.11 21.65 12.90
N CYS A 32 -11.41 21.39 13.02
CA CYS A 32 -11.93 20.48 14.05
C CYS A 32 -11.59 19.02 13.69
N LYS A 33 -11.73 18.13 14.67
CA LYS A 33 -11.43 16.69 14.49
C LYS A 33 -12.25 16.05 13.36
N GLU A 34 -13.52 16.45 13.23
CA GLU A 34 -14.42 15.91 12.23
C GLU A 34 -14.02 16.34 10.80
N CYS A 35 -13.77 17.64 10.57
CA CYS A 35 -13.33 18.10 9.25
C CYS A 35 -11.92 17.57 8.90
N ALA A 36 -11.02 17.49 9.88
CA ALA A 36 -9.70 16.90 9.69
C ALA A 36 -9.78 15.41 9.38
N GLY A 37 -10.72 14.68 9.97
CA GLY A 37 -10.94 13.26 9.72
C GLY A 37 -11.45 12.92 8.31
N LYS A 38 -11.89 13.92 7.55
CA LYS A 38 -12.33 13.76 6.16
C LYS A 38 -11.19 13.93 5.14
N ILE A 39 -9.98 14.30 5.60
CA ILE A 39 -8.86 14.55 4.70
C ILE A 39 -8.41 13.22 4.08
N ASN A 40 -8.57 13.14 2.76
CA ASN A 40 -8.04 12.10 1.90
C ASN A 40 -7.55 12.77 0.61
N LEU A 41 -6.41 13.42 0.71
CA LEU A 41 -5.78 14.17 -0.37
C LEU A 41 -4.38 13.61 -0.63
N PRO A 42 -3.88 13.68 -1.87
CA PRO A 42 -2.49 13.40 -2.15
C PRO A 42 -1.56 14.34 -1.36
N ASP A 43 -0.33 13.88 -1.12
CA ASP A 43 0.69 14.65 -0.42
C ASP A 43 0.89 16.03 -1.06
N GLY A 44 0.95 17.06 -0.23
CA GLY A 44 1.19 18.45 -0.65
C GLY A 44 -0.01 19.19 -1.25
N VAL A 45 -1.11 18.52 -1.60
CA VAL A 45 -2.30 19.18 -2.14
C VAL A 45 -2.95 20.10 -1.11
N GLN A 46 -3.05 19.63 0.13
CA GLN A 46 -3.64 20.41 1.22
C GLN A 46 -2.88 21.72 1.51
N ASP A 47 -1.56 21.71 1.36
CA ASP A 47 -0.69 22.84 1.72
C ASP A 47 -0.95 24.10 0.86
N GLY A 48 -1.46 23.91 -0.36
CA GLY A 48 -1.81 25.00 -1.28
C GLY A 48 -3.28 25.41 -1.26
N MET A 49 -4.12 24.80 -0.42
CA MET A 49 -5.55 25.06 -0.41
C MET A 49 -5.89 26.28 0.46
N THR A 50 -6.78 27.14 -0.05
CA THR A 50 -7.50 28.13 0.76
C THR A 50 -8.62 27.47 1.57
N VAL A 51 -9.20 28.20 2.52
CA VAL A 51 -10.38 27.72 3.26
C VAL A 51 -11.56 27.44 2.32
N ASP A 52 -11.72 28.22 1.25
CA ASP A 52 -12.82 28.02 0.30
C ASP A 52 -12.58 26.77 -0.57
N ASP A 53 -11.37 26.53 -1.02
CA ASP A 53 -10.99 25.29 -1.73
C ASP A 53 -11.24 24.06 -0.86
N PHE A 54 -10.89 24.16 0.43
CA PHE A 54 -11.12 23.05 1.35
C PHE A 54 -12.61 22.85 1.66
N ARG A 55 -13.42 23.89 1.63
CA ARG A 55 -14.88 23.79 1.76
C ARG A 55 -15.48 23.07 0.56
N GLU A 56 -15.00 23.37 -0.65
CA GLU A 56 -15.39 22.66 -1.87
C GLU A 56 -14.99 21.17 -1.80
N TYR A 57 -13.76 20.90 -1.34
CA TYR A 57 -13.30 19.53 -1.08
C TYR A 57 -14.25 18.77 -0.13
N ILE A 58 -14.61 19.38 1.01
CA ILE A 58 -15.54 18.76 1.97
C ILE A 58 -16.90 18.46 1.33
N ASN A 59 -17.41 19.36 0.50
CA ASN A 59 -18.67 19.14 -0.20
C ASN A 59 -18.58 17.93 -1.17
N ILE A 60 -17.48 17.82 -1.92
CA ILE A 60 -17.23 16.67 -2.82
C ILE A 60 -17.07 15.38 -2.00
N HIS A 61 -16.33 15.44 -0.89
CA HIS A 61 -16.16 14.30 0.00
C HIS A 61 -17.48 13.83 0.61
N ASP A 62 -18.34 14.77 1.06
CA ASP A 62 -19.65 14.44 1.62
C ASP A 62 -20.61 13.92 0.56
N ALA A 63 -20.56 14.43 -0.68
CA ALA A 63 -21.33 13.92 -1.80
C ALA A 63 -20.91 12.46 -2.18
N ASN A 64 -19.66 12.07 -1.95
CA ASN A 64 -19.18 10.70 -2.17
C ASN A 64 -19.61 9.73 -1.05
N LYS A 65 -20.21 10.22 0.04
CA LYS A 65 -20.61 9.36 1.17
C LYS A 65 -21.48 8.15 0.78
N PRO A 66 -22.51 8.27 -0.08
CA PRO A 66 -23.32 7.11 -0.48
C PRO A 66 -22.50 5.99 -1.13
N LEU A 67 -21.52 6.34 -1.98
CA LEU A 67 -20.62 5.36 -2.59
C LEU A 67 -19.70 4.71 -1.55
N ARG A 68 -19.20 5.51 -0.60
CA ARG A 68 -18.38 4.96 0.50
C ARG A 68 -19.16 4.04 1.41
N ASP A 69 -20.41 4.36 1.71
CA ASP A 69 -21.29 3.56 2.58
C ASP A 69 -21.71 2.24 1.90
N SER A 70 -21.83 2.22 0.56
CA SER A 70 -22.17 1.02 -0.20
C SER A 70 -20.98 0.12 -0.48
N PHE A 71 -19.75 0.60 -0.31
CA PHE A 71 -18.54 -0.12 -0.65
C PHE A 71 -18.37 -1.37 0.20
N THR A 72 -18.27 -2.52 -0.47
CA THR A 72 -17.97 -3.82 0.13
C THR A 72 -16.70 -4.39 -0.47
N GLU A 73 -15.65 -4.54 0.34
CA GLU A 73 -14.38 -5.05 -0.14
C GLU A 73 -14.52 -6.49 -0.66
N THR A 74 -14.26 -6.69 -1.96
CA THR A 74 -14.22 -8.01 -2.60
C THR A 74 -12.79 -8.48 -2.78
N TYR A 75 -11.87 -7.57 -3.16
CA TYR A 75 -10.45 -7.85 -3.33
C TYR A 75 -9.60 -6.74 -2.74
N ARG A 76 -8.43 -7.16 -2.21
CA ARG A 76 -7.42 -6.28 -1.63
C ARG A 76 -6.05 -6.60 -2.20
N TYR A 77 -5.36 -5.57 -2.65
CA TYR A 77 -3.96 -5.63 -3.05
C TYR A 77 -3.14 -4.66 -2.21
N ASN A 78 -2.18 -5.17 -1.43
CA ASN A 78 -1.31 -4.36 -0.60
C ASN A 78 -0.02 -4.05 -1.35
N PHE A 79 0.37 -2.78 -1.41
CA PHE A 79 1.60 -2.31 -2.05
C PHE A 79 2.71 -2.13 -1.02
N GLY A 80 3.47 -3.21 -0.75
CA GLY A 80 4.59 -3.16 0.19
C GLY A 80 4.17 -2.86 1.64
N PHE A 81 5.15 -2.74 2.54
CA PHE A 81 4.91 -2.66 3.99
C PHE A 81 4.24 -1.35 4.45
N PHE A 82 4.30 -0.25 3.67
CA PHE A 82 3.75 1.06 4.05
C PHE A 82 3.15 1.85 2.87
N LYS A 83 2.86 1.20 1.75
CA LYS A 83 2.51 1.90 0.51
C LYS A 83 1.02 1.97 0.20
N GLY A 84 0.17 1.61 1.15
CA GLY A 84 -1.27 1.63 0.94
C GLY A 84 -1.83 0.37 0.28
N ALA A 85 -3.11 0.39 -0.01
CA ALA A 85 -3.85 -0.71 -0.59
C ALA A 85 -4.71 -0.24 -1.76
N LEU A 86 -4.89 -1.11 -2.74
CA LEU A 86 -5.93 -1.02 -3.75
C LEU A 86 -7.07 -1.95 -3.33
N LEU A 87 -8.24 -1.42 -3.11
CA LEU A 87 -9.44 -2.15 -2.72
C LEU A 87 -10.45 -2.12 -3.85
N LEU A 88 -11.01 -3.26 -4.17
CA LEU A 88 -12.03 -3.40 -5.21
C LEU A 88 -13.32 -3.92 -4.61
N ASP A 89 -14.42 -3.34 -5.03
CA ASP A 89 -15.78 -3.84 -4.86
C ASP A 89 -16.31 -4.18 -6.26
N LEU A 90 -16.33 -5.48 -6.59
CA LEU A 90 -16.77 -5.93 -7.90
C LEU A 90 -18.29 -5.89 -8.05
N ASP A 91 -19.02 -6.01 -6.95
CA ASP A 91 -20.49 -6.05 -6.96
C ASP A 91 -21.06 -4.67 -7.29
N HIS A 92 -20.44 -3.61 -6.72
CA HIS A 92 -20.85 -2.22 -6.97
C HIS A 92 -19.94 -1.50 -7.98
N GLN A 93 -18.93 -2.20 -8.53
CA GLN A 93 -17.94 -1.63 -9.46
C GLN A 93 -17.22 -0.41 -8.91
N LEU A 94 -16.77 -0.48 -7.65
CA LEU A 94 -16.09 0.61 -6.98
C LEU A 94 -14.63 0.27 -6.69
N LEU A 95 -13.82 1.33 -6.61
CA LEU A 95 -12.39 1.27 -6.31
C LEU A 95 -12.07 2.23 -5.16
N ARG A 96 -11.17 1.83 -4.25
CA ARG A 96 -10.54 2.69 -3.24
C ARG A 96 -9.04 2.60 -3.30
N LEU A 97 -8.36 3.74 -3.11
CA LEU A 97 -6.91 3.83 -2.98
C LEU A 97 -6.55 4.15 -1.52
N GLY A 98 -6.40 3.11 -0.73
CA GLY A 98 -6.11 3.22 0.71
C GLY A 98 -7.24 2.70 1.59
N ASP A 99 -6.92 2.60 2.88
CA ASP A 99 -7.82 2.15 3.94
C ASP A 99 -8.44 3.35 4.68
N GLY A 100 -9.63 3.15 5.19
CA GLY A 100 -10.30 4.10 6.09
C GLY A 100 -11.60 4.67 5.55
N GLU A 101 -12.38 5.23 6.46
CA GLU A 101 -13.71 5.78 6.17
C GLU A 101 -13.67 7.06 5.32
N ALA A 102 -12.57 7.80 5.38
CA ALA A 102 -12.39 9.02 4.61
C ALA A 102 -12.00 8.79 3.14
N VAL A 103 -11.57 7.57 2.79
CA VAL A 103 -11.09 7.27 1.43
C VAL A 103 -12.24 7.30 0.44
N PHE A 104 -12.04 8.06 -0.65
CA PHE A 104 -13.03 8.13 -1.73
C PHE A 104 -13.31 6.75 -2.34
N ALA A 105 -14.57 6.44 -2.55
CA ALA A 105 -14.98 5.35 -3.42
C ALA A 105 -15.14 5.90 -4.84
N MET A 106 -14.40 5.35 -5.77
CA MET A 106 -14.32 5.81 -7.16
C MET A 106 -15.09 4.87 -8.06
N GLU A 107 -15.87 5.43 -8.98
CA GLU A 107 -16.58 4.69 -10.02
C GLU A 107 -15.69 4.48 -11.25
N PRO A 108 -16.02 3.56 -12.17
CA PRO A 108 -15.28 3.36 -13.42
C PRO A 108 -15.11 4.64 -14.25
N ALA A 109 -16.09 5.56 -14.17
CA ALA A 109 -16.02 6.86 -14.83
C ALA A 109 -14.88 7.76 -14.32
N ASN A 110 -14.41 7.53 -13.09
CA ASN A 110 -13.27 8.24 -12.51
C ASN A 110 -11.91 7.68 -12.97
N ILE A 111 -11.89 6.52 -13.65
CA ILE A 111 -10.65 5.89 -14.11
C ILE A 111 -10.44 6.24 -15.58
N ARG A 112 -9.48 7.10 -15.87
CA ARG A 112 -9.11 7.45 -17.25
C ARG A 112 -8.36 6.33 -17.93
N SER A 113 -7.34 5.80 -17.27
CA SER A 113 -6.54 4.68 -17.74
C SER A 113 -5.84 3.95 -16.60
N PHE A 114 -5.42 2.72 -16.86
CA PHE A 114 -4.56 1.99 -15.95
C PHE A 114 -3.57 1.11 -16.72
N ARG A 115 -2.45 0.77 -16.06
CA ARG A 115 -1.43 -0.15 -16.55
C ARG A 115 -0.99 -1.08 -15.45
N ILE A 116 -0.71 -2.33 -15.81
CA ILE A 116 -0.02 -3.30 -14.97
C ILE A 116 1.33 -3.54 -15.62
N LEU A 117 2.40 -3.33 -14.87
CA LEU A 117 3.77 -3.44 -15.34
C LEU A 117 4.50 -4.57 -14.61
N GLU A 118 5.33 -5.30 -15.35
CA GLU A 118 6.29 -6.29 -14.89
C GLU A 118 7.68 -5.79 -15.23
N ASP A 119 8.51 -5.48 -14.22
CA ASP A 119 9.86 -4.91 -14.36
C ASP A 119 9.94 -3.66 -15.28
N GLY A 120 8.85 -2.89 -15.31
CA GLY A 120 8.73 -1.68 -16.14
C GLY A 120 8.10 -1.90 -17.52
N GLU A 121 7.95 -3.15 -17.95
CA GLU A 121 7.27 -3.51 -19.20
C GLU A 121 5.77 -3.64 -18.97
N VAL A 122 4.96 -3.15 -19.92
CA VAL A 122 3.50 -3.21 -19.81
C VAL A 122 3.02 -4.63 -20.08
N LEU A 123 2.32 -5.23 -19.12
CA LEU A 123 1.63 -6.51 -19.29
C LEU A 123 0.18 -6.33 -19.70
N PHE A 124 -0.46 -5.32 -19.13
CA PHE A 124 -1.87 -5.06 -19.39
C PHE A 124 -2.12 -3.56 -19.28
N GLU A 125 -2.92 -3.03 -20.20
CA GLU A 125 -3.35 -1.65 -20.14
C GLU A 125 -4.81 -1.50 -20.53
N GLY A 126 -5.47 -0.51 -19.95
CA GLY A 126 -6.85 -0.15 -20.27
C GLY A 126 -7.04 1.35 -20.34
N GLU A 127 -7.74 1.81 -21.35
CA GLU A 127 -8.16 3.20 -21.53
C GLU A 127 -9.57 3.25 -22.12
N LYS A 128 -10.49 3.91 -21.43
CA LYS A 128 -11.87 4.14 -21.90
C LYS A 128 -12.58 2.89 -22.43
N GLY A 129 -12.43 1.77 -21.72
CA GLY A 129 -13.05 0.48 -22.09
C GLY A 129 -12.32 -0.31 -23.17
N ASN A 130 -11.21 0.20 -23.71
CA ASN A 130 -10.32 -0.56 -24.57
C ASN A 130 -9.21 -1.20 -23.75
N PHE A 131 -9.00 -2.49 -23.93
CA PHE A 131 -8.02 -3.27 -23.18
C PHE A 131 -7.01 -3.91 -24.12
N ARG A 132 -5.73 -3.89 -23.69
CA ARG A 132 -4.63 -4.57 -24.39
C ARG A 132 -3.85 -5.40 -23.39
N SER A 133 -3.45 -6.59 -23.81
CA SER A 133 -2.56 -7.47 -23.05
C SER A 133 -1.31 -7.77 -23.86
N TYR A 134 -0.19 -7.88 -23.18
CA TYR A 134 1.12 -8.17 -23.74
C TYR A 134 1.66 -9.48 -23.17
N LYS A 135 2.56 -10.10 -23.89
CA LYS A 135 3.11 -11.39 -23.47
C LYS A 135 4.20 -11.16 -22.42
N SER A 136 4.06 -11.81 -21.26
CA SER A 136 5.13 -11.92 -20.27
C SER A 136 6.16 -12.97 -20.68
N ASP A 137 7.43 -12.72 -20.44
CA ASP A 137 8.56 -13.64 -20.64
C ASP A 137 8.95 -14.41 -19.36
N ILE A 138 8.14 -14.30 -18.30
CA ILE A 138 8.38 -14.93 -17.01
C ILE A 138 8.62 -16.44 -17.11
N LYS A 139 7.96 -17.12 -18.06
CA LYS A 139 8.14 -18.57 -18.25
C LYS A 139 9.52 -18.91 -18.78
N GLU A 140 10.05 -18.09 -19.65
CA GLU A 140 11.39 -18.20 -20.19
C GLU A 140 12.43 -17.93 -19.09
N ARG A 141 12.28 -16.85 -18.35
CA ARG A 141 13.14 -16.51 -17.19
C ARG A 141 13.14 -17.62 -16.12
N LEU A 142 11.98 -18.19 -15.79
CA LEU A 142 11.89 -19.31 -14.86
C LEU A 142 12.64 -20.56 -15.34
N LYS A 143 12.64 -20.87 -16.64
CA LYS A 143 13.42 -21.99 -17.19
C LYS A 143 14.92 -21.76 -17.02
N GLU A 144 15.39 -20.55 -17.25
CA GLU A 144 16.79 -20.18 -17.10
C GLU A 144 17.25 -20.23 -15.62
N LEU A 145 16.37 -19.85 -14.70
CA LEU A 145 16.64 -19.85 -13.26
C LEU A 145 16.51 -21.25 -12.62
N LYS A 146 15.80 -22.17 -13.26
CA LYS A 146 15.51 -23.51 -12.70
C LYS A 146 16.74 -24.25 -12.17
N PRO A 147 17.89 -24.34 -12.88
CA PRO A 147 19.09 -25.03 -12.37
C PRO A 147 19.60 -24.39 -11.07
N ARG A 148 19.62 -23.06 -10.99
CA ARG A 148 20.07 -22.32 -9.81
C ARG A 148 19.13 -22.50 -8.62
N ILE A 149 17.83 -22.57 -8.87
CA ILE A 149 16.81 -22.85 -7.84
C ILE A 149 16.97 -24.27 -7.28
N GLU A 150 17.27 -25.25 -8.14
CA GLU A 150 17.51 -26.64 -7.71
C GLU A 150 18.82 -26.76 -6.89
N GLU A 151 19.88 -26.10 -7.32
CA GLU A 151 21.13 -26.02 -6.58
C GLU A 151 20.94 -25.39 -5.18
N TYR A 152 20.21 -24.26 -5.11
CA TYR A 152 19.88 -23.62 -3.83
C TYR A 152 19.09 -24.56 -2.90
N LYS A 153 18.10 -25.29 -3.44
CA LYS A 153 17.34 -26.24 -2.63
C LYS A 153 18.19 -27.37 -2.05
N MET A 154 19.16 -27.85 -2.81
CA MET A 154 20.11 -28.87 -2.32
C MET A 154 21.00 -28.30 -1.22
N LEU A 155 21.62 -27.15 -1.44
CA LEU A 155 22.47 -26.50 -0.44
C LEU A 155 21.72 -26.19 0.85
N ARG A 156 20.47 -25.72 0.73
CA ARG A 156 19.64 -25.45 1.90
C ARG A 156 19.29 -26.72 2.66
N HIS A 157 18.96 -27.79 1.96
CA HIS A 157 18.67 -29.08 2.59
C HIS A 157 19.91 -29.65 3.30
N GLU A 158 21.09 -29.56 2.72
CA GLU A 158 22.36 -29.95 3.36
C GLU A 158 22.60 -29.11 4.64
N TYR A 159 22.39 -27.81 4.56
CA TYR A 159 22.49 -26.92 5.73
C TYR A 159 21.51 -27.32 6.82
N GLU A 160 20.24 -27.57 6.49
CA GLU A 160 19.21 -27.97 7.45
C GLU A 160 19.60 -29.28 8.18
N ILE A 161 20.13 -30.26 7.46
CA ILE A 161 20.61 -31.54 8.05
C ILE A 161 21.79 -31.28 8.98
N MET A 162 22.78 -30.51 8.56
CA MET A 162 23.95 -30.20 9.39
C MET A 162 23.56 -29.42 10.67
N ALA A 163 22.68 -28.43 10.53
CA ALA A 163 22.18 -27.65 11.65
C ALA A 163 21.35 -28.49 12.64
N GLU A 164 20.63 -29.51 12.16
CA GLU A 164 19.92 -30.45 13.02
C GLU A 164 20.88 -31.38 13.76
N MET A 165 21.89 -31.89 13.08
CA MET A 165 22.94 -32.72 13.70
C MET A 165 23.69 -31.96 14.78
N GLU A 166 24.00 -30.68 14.57
CA GLU A 166 24.69 -29.83 15.55
C GLU A 166 23.80 -29.59 16.78
N ARG A 167 22.53 -29.27 16.59
CA ARG A 167 21.56 -29.13 17.70
C ARG A 167 21.43 -30.39 18.53
N ASN A 168 21.43 -31.57 17.90
CA ASN A 168 21.37 -32.85 18.58
C ASN A 168 22.67 -33.17 19.35
N ARG A 169 23.82 -32.71 18.86
CA ARG A 169 25.12 -32.79 19.56
C ARG A 169 25.15 -31.93 20.83
N GLU A 170 24.69 -30.69 20.71
CA GLU A 170 24.60 -29.77 21.87
C GLU A 170 23.68 -30.31 22.98
N GLN A 171 22.52 -30.88 22.62
CA GLN A 171 21.58 -31.45 23.57
C GLN A 171 22.15 -32.68 24.33
N ASN A 172 23.05 -33.44 23.69
CA ASN A 172 23.67 -34.63 24.30
C ASN A 172 24.90 -34.34 25.16
N GLY A 173 25.20 -33.05 25.45
CA GLY A 173 26.18 -32.64 26.48
C GLY A 173 27.64 -33.06 26.20
N ARG A 174 28.03 -33.29 24.95
CA ARG A 174 29.36 -33.79 24.57
C ARG A 174 30.41 -32.70 24.20
N ASP A 175 30.06 -31.44 24.35
CA ASP A 175 30.98 -30.37 23.96
C ASP A 175 31.35 -29.44 25.11
N ASN A 176 32.53 -29.75 25.74
CA ASN A 176 33.27 -28.80 26.58
C ASN A 176 34.44 -28.13 25.83
N ASP A 177 34.70 -28.50 24.60
CA ASP A 177 35.76 -27.91 23.78
C ASP A 177 35.14 -27.21 22.55
N ARG A 178 34.66 -25.99 22.78
CA ARG A 178 34.18 -25.16 21.70
C ARG A 178 35.32 -24.48 20.96
N ASP A 179 35.86 -25.12 19.96
CA ASP A 179 36.58 -24.39 18.93
C ASP A 179 35.52 -23.62 18.10
N PHE A 180 35.61 -22.28 18.16
CA PHE A 180 34.62 -21.32 17.60
C PHE A 180 34.54 -21.37 16.06
N ARG A 181 35.23 -22.32 15.42
CA ARG A 181 35.45 -22.38 13.97
C ARG A 181 34.46 -23.21 13.18
N ASP A 182 33.71 -24.08 13.85
CA ASP A 182 32.86 -25.05 13.16
C ASP A 182 31.35 -24.76 13.29
N ARG A 183 30.95 -23.50 13.42
CA ARG A 183 29.53 -23.18 13.33
C ARG A 183 29.05 -23.38 11.90
N VAL A 184 28.04 -24.20 11.74
CA VAL A 184 27.32 -24.35 10.46
C VAL A 184 26.76 -22.99 10.04
N THR A 185 27.34 -22.42 8.98
CA THR A 185 26.95 -21.11 8.46
C THR A 185 25.84 -21.31 7.43
N GLU A 186 24.76 -20.55 7.55
CA GLU A 186 23.70 -20.58 6.53
C GLU A 186 24.26 -20.15 5.18
N PRO A 187 24.02 -20.92 4.10
CA PRO A 187 24.55 -20.58 2.77
C PRO A 187 23.88 -19.29 2.26
N ASP A 188 24.72 -18.32 1.90
CA ASP A 188 24.30 -17.12 1.18
C ASP A 188 24.20 -17.42 -0.32
N PHE A 189 23.07 -17.94 -0.74
CA PHE A 189 22.83 -18.26 -2.13
C PHE A 189 21.72 -17.33 -2.68
N ASN A 190 22.14 -16.30 -3.38
CA ASN A 190 21.24 -15.35 -4.00
C ASN A 190 20.74 -15.87 -5.36
N VAL A 191 19.50 -16.37 -5.37
CA VAL A 191 18.76 -16.68 -6.61
C VAL A 191 17.99 -15.44 -7.02
N PRO A 192 18.27 -14.86 -8.20
CA PRO A 192 17.50 -13.72 -8.71
C PRO A 192 16.00 -14.09 -8.82
N ASN A 193 15.14 -13.14 -8.47
CA ASN A 193 13.72 -13.31 -8.74
C ASN A 193 13.46 -13.29 -10.26
N PRO A 194 12.54 -14.11 -10.76
CA PRO A 194 12.16 -14.05 -12.17
C PRO A 194 11.44 -12.74 -12.53
N VAL A 195 10.88 -12.07 -11.54
CA VAL A 195 10.29 -10.73 -11.61
C VAL A 195 10.71 -9.96 -10.37
N ASP A 196 11.34 -8.82 -10.55
CA ASP A 196 11.78 -7.98 -9.44
C ASP A 196 10.66 -7.07 -8.93
N LYS A 197 9.82 -6.60 -9.83
CA LYS A 197 8.80 -5.60 -9.49
C LYS A 197 7.55 -5.72 -10.34
N PHE A 198 6.39 -5.80 -9.66
CA PHE A 198 5.10 -5.45 -10.25
C PHE A 198 4.69 -4.04 -9.85
N ALA A 199 4.14 -3.29 -10.79
CA ALA A 199 3.56 -1.99 -10.53
C ALA A 199 2.17 -1.87 -11.16
N VAL A 200 1.30 -1.10 -10.52
CA VAL A 200 0.00 -0.70 -11.07
C VAL A 200 -0.01 0.82 -11.14
N GLU A 201 -0.23 1.34 -12.33
CA GLU A 201 -0.41 2.76 -12.58
C GLU A 201 -1.89 3.02 -12.88
N ILE A 202 -2.48 3.97 -12.19
CA ILE A 202 -3.87 4.35 -12.41
C ILE A 202 -3.92 5.86 -12.58
N ILE A 203 -4.48 6.32 -13.69
CA ILE A 203 -4.74 7.74 -13.96
C ILE A 203 -6.22 8.00 -13.72
N LEU A 204 -6.49 8.92 -12.81
CA LEU A 204 -7.84 9.24 -12.37
C LEU A 204 -8.33 10.55 -12.99
N GLU A 205 -9.62 10.61 -13.27
CA GLU A 205 -10.36 11.86 -13.55
C GLU A 205 -11.09 12.28 -12.28
N HIS A 206 -10.33 12.91 -11.37
CA HIS A 206 -10.85 13.40 -10.09
C HIS A 206 -10.25 14.78 -9.80
N PRO A 207 -10.99 15.74 -9.18
CA PRO A 207 -10.48 17.08 -8.93
C PRO A 207 -9.14 17.14 -8.18
N TYR A 208 -8.91 16.20 -7.26
CA TYR A 208 -7.74 16.17 -6.38
C TYR A 208 -6.79 15.00 -6.63
N TRP A 209 -7.24 13.94 -7.29
CA TRP A 209 -6.43 12.78 -7.64
C TRP A 209 -6.24 12.72 -9.16
N LYS A 210 -4.98 12.74 -9.60
CA LYS A 210 -4.62 12.71 -11.04
C LYS A 210 -3.76 11.51 -11.36
#